data_31db2937d74e5943f0c83480f02a91dd
#
_entry.id   31db2937d74e5943f0c83480f02a91dd
#
_cell.length_a   1.000
_cell.length_b   1.000
_cell.length_c   1.000
_cell.angle_alpha   90.00
_cell.angle_beta   90.00
_cell.angle_gamma   90.00
#
_symmetry.space_group_name_H-M   'P 1'
#
loop_
_entity.id
_entity.type
_entity.pdbx_description
1 polymer ?
#
loop_
_entity_poly.entity_id
_entity_poly.type
_entity_poly.pdbx_seq_one_letter_code
_entity_poly.pdbx_strand_id
1 'polypeptide(L)'
;LTALPIIETQAGDVSAYIPTNVISITDGQIFLDTNLFNQGNRPAIDVGISVSRVGGNAQIKAMKKVAGTLKIDQAQYRELEAFTKFSGDMDPVTALTIDKGQKNTRLLVQPQYTPMPVEKQIAILYCGTHGLLKDVPLDKVSEFEHSFLEFLERDYQMEVLNVLKTG
;
A
#
# COMPACT_ATOMS: atom_id res chain seq x y z
N LEU A 1 23.67 -6.16 -8.72
CA LEU A 1 23.28 -5.07 -9.60
C LEU A 1 21.77 -5.11 -9.83
N THR A 2 21.05 -4.00 -9.58
CA THR A 2 19.62 -3.88 -9.82
C THR A 2 19.38 -2.86 -10.92
N ALA A 3 18.54 -3.19 -11.89
CA ALA A 3 18.10 -2.29 -12.96
C ALA A 3 16.59 -2.10 -12.91
N LEU A 4 16.12 -0.87 -13.06
CA LEU A 4 14.71 -0.50 -13.11
C LEU A 4 14.41 0.17 -14.46
N PRO A 5 14.16 -0.60 -15.54
CA PRO A 5 13.77 -0.03 -16.82
C PRO A 5 12.37 0.59 -16.73
N ILE A 6 12.19 1.74 -17.36
CA ILE A 6 10.90 2.41 -17.45
C ILE A 6 10.36 2.22 -18.86
N ILE A 7 9.14 1.68 -18.95
CA ILE A 7 8.44 1.41 -20.20
C ILE A 7 7.14 2.19 -20.24
N GLU A 8 6.91 2.93 -21.30
CA GLU A 8 5.65 3.59 -21.54
C GLU A 8 4.62 2.61 -22.12
N THR A 9 3.40 2.66 -21.60
CA THR A 9 2.27 1.91 -22.15
C THR A 9 1.32 2.87 -22.89
N GLN A 10 0.78 2.44 -24.02
CA GLN A 10 -0.28 3.17 -24.73
C GLN A 10 -1.61 2.88 -24.07
N ALA A 11 -2.25 3.92 -23.52
CA ALA A 11 -3.54 3.81 -22.81
C ALA A 11 -3.59 2.72 -21.71
N GLY A 12 -2.47 2.42 -21.06
CA GLY A 12 -2.38 1.38 -20.03
C GLY A 12 -2.35 -0.05 -20.57
N ASP A 13 -2.19 -0.26 -21.88
CA ASP A 13 -2.14 -1.59 -22.48
C ASP A 13 -0.81 -2.30 -22.20
N VAL A 14 -0.82 -3.21 -21.22
CA VAL A 14 0.34 -4.05 -20.88
C VAL A 14 0.45 -5.29 -21.76
N SER A 15 -0.54 -5.58 -22.60
CA SER A 15 -0.54 -6.72 -23.53
C SER A 15 0.18 -6.43 -24.85
N ALA A 16 0.57 -5.19 -25.09
CA ALA A 16 1.36 -4.80 -26.25
C ALA A 16 2.72 -5.48 -26.26
N TYR A 17 3.36 -5.54 -27.42
CA TYR A 17 4.58 -6.30 -27.67
C TYR A 17 5.74 -5.93 -26.73
N ILE A 18 6.06 -4.63 -26.59
CA ILE A 18 7.19 -4.19 -25.74
C ILE A 18 6.92 -4.44 -24.25
N PRO A 19 5.78 -4.02 -23.66
CA PRO A 19 5.47 -4.33 -22.26
C PRO A 19 5.51 -5.82 -21.96
N THR A 20 4.89 -6.65 -22.80
CA THR A 20 4.85 -8.11 -22.63
C THR A 20 6.25 -8.72 -22.60
N ASN A 21 7.13 -8.34 -23.51
CA ASN A 21 8.51 -8.83 -23.54
C ASN A 21 9.28 -8.41 -22.29
N VAL A 22 9.16 -7.15 -21.86
CA VAL A 22 9.87 -6.66 -20.67
C VAL A 22 9.38 -7.36 -19.41
N ILE A 23 8.06 -7.55 -19.25
CA ILE A 23 7.48 -8.30 -18.12
C ILE A 23 8.01 -9.74 -18.09
N SER A 24 8.18 -10.37 -19.25
CA SER A 24 8.64 -11.77 -19.33
C SER A 24 10.11 -11.97 -18.96
N ILE A 25 10.96 -10.97 -19.20
CA ILE A 25 12.41 -11.05 -18.97
C ILE A 25 12.85 -10.45 -17.63
N THR A 26 11.98 -9.71 -16.94
CA THR A 26 12.26 -9.11 -15.64
C THR A 26 11.67 -9.93 -14.49
N ASP A 27 12.12 -9.67 -13.26
CA ASP A 27 11.64 -10.35 -12.05
C ASP A 27 10.34 -9.75 -11.49
N GLY A 28 9.67 -8.91 -12.25
CA GLY A 28 8.42 -8.30 -11.87
C GLY A 28 8.23 -6.94 -12.52
N GLN A 29 7.12 -6.31 -12.22
CA GLN A 29 6.76 -4.99 -12.72
C GLN A 29 6.06 -4.17 -11.64
N ILE A 30 6.26 -2.86 -11.68
CA ILE A 30 5.48 -1.87 -10.94
C ILE A 30 4.62 -1.14 -11.99
N PHE A 31 3.31 -1.33 -11.91
CA PHE A 31 2.35 -0.69 -12.82
C PHE A 31 1.84 0.61 -12.23
N LEU A 32 1.97 1.70 -12.97
CA LEU A 32 1.44 3.02 -12.60
C LEU A 32 0.16 3.30 -13.38
N ASP A 33 -0.93 3.55 -12.66
CA ASP A 33 -2.25 3.81 -13.25
C ASP A 33 -2.61 5.30 -13.23
N THR A 34 -3.02 5.83 -14.38
CA THR A 34 -3.39 7.24 -14.53
C THR A 34 -4.63 7.61 -13.71
N ASN A 35 -5.60 6.69 -13.55
CA ASN A 35 -6.79 6.97 -12.78
C ASN A 35 -6.47 7.10 -11.30
N LEU A 36 -5.62 6.21 -10.76
CA LEU A 36 -5.11 6.31 -9.38
C LEU A 36 -4.38 7.63 -9.16
N PHE A 37 -3.55 8.05 -10.11
CA PHE A 37 -2.86 9.33 -10.04
C PHE A 37 -3.82 10.52 -9.97
N ASN A 38 -4.84 10.54 -10.81
CA ASN A 38 -5.85 11.60 -10.85
C ASN A 38 -6.73 11.62 -9.61
N GLN A 39 -6.93 10.47 -8.96
CA GLN A 39 -7.63 10.36 -7.68
C GLN A 39 -6.79 10.84 -6.48
N GLY A 40 -5.52 11.22 -6.71
CA GLY A 40 -4.61 11.66 -5.65
C GLY A 40 -3.83 10.55 -4.95
N ASN A 41 -3.95 9.30 -5.41
CA ASN A 41 -3.15 8.17 -4.91
C ASN A 41 -1.75 8.26 -5.51
N ARG A 42 -0.78 8.72 -4.72
CA ARG A 42 0.61 8.93 -5.14
C ARG A 42 1.56 8.30 -4.12
N PRO A 43 2.41 7.35 -4.54
CA PRO A 43 2.60 6.85 -5.92
C PRO A 43 1.37 6.10 -6.43
N ALA A 44 1.07 6.25 -7.73
CA ALA A 44 -0.12 5.71 -8.39
C ALA A 44 0.07 4.23 -8.76
N ILE A 45 0.51 3.41 -7.82
CA ILE A 45 0.84 2.00 -8.03
C ILE A 45 -0.44 1.14 -7.96
N ASP A 46 -0.72 0.43 -9.03
CA ASP A 46 -1.75 -0.62 -9.00
C ASP A 46 -1.17 -1.90 -8.40
N VAL A 47 -1.57 -2.19 -7.15
CA VAL A 47 -1.11 -3.36 -6.39
C VAL A 47 -1.64 -4.67 -6.97
N GLY A 48 -2.76 -4.65 -7.69
CA GLY A 48 -3.36 -5.84 -8.31
C GLY A 48 -2.54 -6.38 -9.47
N ILE A 49 -2.04 -5.49 -10.32
CA ILE A 49 -1.28 -5.84 -11.54
C ILE A 49 0.23 -5.86 -11.26
N SER A 50 0.69 -5.13 -10.25
CA SER A 50 2.10 -5.11 -9.87
C SER A 50 2.52 -6.42 -9.22
N VAL A 51 3.65 -6.96 -9.67
CA VAL A 51 4.19 -8.24 -9.19
C VAL A 51 5.69 -8.11 -8.93
N SER A 52 6.16 -8.74 -7.86
CA SER A 52 7.58 -8.94 -7.62
C SER A 52 7.85 -10.41 -7.27
N ARG A 53 8.63 -11.10 -8.09
CA ARG A 53 9.02 -12.50 -7.87
C ARG A 53 10.05 -12.65 -6.77
N VAL A 54 10.87 -11.63 -6.54
CA VAL A 54 11.97 -11.63 -5.58
C VAL A 54 11.69 -10.78 -4.33
N GLY A 55 10.76 -9.83 -4.40
CA GLY A 55 10.49 -8.84 -3.35
C GLY A 55 10.15 -9.47 -1.99
N GLY A 56 9.37 -10.56 -1.99
CA GLY A 56 9.03 -11.27 -0.77
C GLY A 56 10.25 -11.87 -0.02
N ASN A 57 11.29 -12.25 -0.74
CA ASN A 57 12.53 -12.77 -0.15
C ASN A 57 13.46 -11.65 0.35
N ALA A 58 13.33 -10.45 -0.21
CA ALA A 58 14.09 -9.28 0.21
C ALA A 58 13.51 -8.59 1.45
N GLN A 59 12.25 -8.85 1.77
CA GLN A 59 11.59 -8.29 2.95
C GLN A 59 12.05 -8.95 4.25
N ILE A 60 12.25 -8.15 5.30
CA ILE A 60 12.42 -8.66 6.66
C ILE A 60 11.12 -9.33 7.12
N LYS A 61 11.21 -10.26 8.08
CA LYS A 61 10.06 -11.10 8.50
C LYS A 61 8.83 -10.28 8.93
N ALA A 62 9.06 -9.22 9.70
CA ALA A 62 8.00 -8.35 10.18
C ALA A 62 7.26 -7.66 9.01
N MET A 63 7.99 -7.09 8.03
CA MET A 63 7.39 -6.49 6.84
C MET A 63 6.63 -7.51 6.02
N LYS A 64 7.18 -8.70 5.80
CA LYS A 64 6.53 -9.78 5.03
C LYS A 64 5.17 -10.15 5.62
N LYS A 65 5.08 -10.21 6.96
CA LYS A 65 3.83 -10.52 7.67
C LYS A 65 2.77 -9.45 7.48
N VAL A 66 3.14 -8.19 7.64
CA VAL A 66 2.20 -7.05 7.51
C VAL A 66 1.80 -6.82 6.05
N ALA A 67 2.76 -6.83 5.12
CA ALA A 67 2.50 -6.60 3.70
C ALA A 67 1.61 -7.68 3.07
N GLY A 68 1.74 -8.94 3.51
CA GLY A 68 0.87 -10.04 3.06
C GLY A 68 -0.60 -9.77 3.39
N THR A 69 -0.89 -9.38 4.63
CA THR A 69 -2.25 -9.02 5.09
C THR A 69 -2.78 -7.81 4.33
N LEU A 70 -1.97 -6.77 4.19
CA LEU A 70 -2.36 -5.54 3.48
C LEU A 70 -2.78 -5.81 2.03
N LYS A 71 -2.06 -6.68 1.33
CA LYS A 71 -2.39 -7.03 -0.06
C LYS A 71 -3.77 -7.69 -0.17
N ILE A 72 -4.11 -8.57 0.76
CA ILE A 72 -5.42 -9.24 0.80
C ILE A 72 -6.51 -8.23 1.12
N ASP A 73 -6.32 -7.40 2.15
CA ASP A 73 -7.26 -6.36 2.54
C ASP A 73 -7.55 -5.39 1.38
N GLN A 74 -6.53 -4.97 0.65
CA GLN A 74 -6.68 -4.07 -0.49
C GLN A 74 -7.39 -4.73 -1.69
N ALA A 75 -7.19 -6.02 -1.93
CA ALA A 75 -7.91 -6.75 -2.97
C ALA A 75 -9.40 -6.83 -2.64
N GLN A 76 -9.76 -7.17 -1.40
CA GLN A 76 -11.15 -7.21 -0.93
C GLN A 76 -11.80 -5.82 -0.99
N TYR A 77 -11.09 -4.78 -0.57
CA TYR A 77 -11.59 -3.40 -0.63
C TYR A 77 -11.95 -3.00 -2.08
N ARG A 78 -11.07 -3.25 -3.05
CA ARG A 78 -11.32 -2.90 -4.46
C ARG A 78 -12.54 -3.62 -5.03
N GLU A 79 -12.71 -4.89 -4.71
CA GLU A 79 -13.88 -5.67 -5.12
C GLU A 79 -15.17 -5.07 -4.55
N LEU A 80 -15.18 -4.76 -3.25
CA LEU A 80 -16.34 -4.17 -2.58
C LEU A 80 -16.60 -2.73 -3.04
N GLU A 81 -15.58 -1.91 -3.26
CA GLU A 81 -15.72 -0.54 -3.76
C GLU A 81 -16.41 -0.51 -5.14
N ALA A 82 -16.04 -1.44 -6.03
CA ALA A 82 -16.70 -1.56 -7.32
C ALA A 82 -18.20 -1.90 -7.16
N PHE A 83 -18.53 -2.76 -6.20
CA PHE A 83 -19.91 -3.19 -5.94
C PHE A 83 -20.77 -2.07 -5.33
N THR A 84 -20.22 -1.28 -4.41
CA THR A 84 -20.97 -0.22 -3.70
C THR A 84 -21.35 0.96 -4.56
N LYS A 85 -20.67 1.18 -5.68
CA LYS A 85 -21.09 2.19 -6.67
C LYS A 85 -22.46 1.89 -7.29
N PHE A 86 -22.94 0.65 -7.16
CA PHE A 86 -24.20 0.19 -7.78
C PHE A 86 -25.29 -0.19 -6.76
N SER A 87 -24.96 -0.39 -5.49
CA SER A 87 -25.91 -0.78 -4.44
C SER A 87 -26.08 0.33 -3.39
N GLY A 88 -27.31 0.79 -3.19
CA GLY A 88 -27.62 1.86 -2.22
C GLY A 88 -27.61 1.42 -0.75
N ASP A 89 -27.77 0.12 -0.47
CA ASP A 89 -27.77 -0.43 0.89
C ASP A 89 -26.48 -1.22 1.17
N MET A 90 -25.78 -0.83 2.22
CA MET A 90 -24.53 -1.42 2.64
C MET A 90 -24.70 -2.04 4.04
N ASP A 91 -24.42 -3.33 4.18
CA ASP A 91 -24.40 -3.95 5.51
C ASP A 91 -23.22 -3.43 6.36
N PRO A 92 -23.34 -3.47 7.70
CA PRO A 92 -22.31 -2.92 8.59
C PRO A 92 -20.91 -3.55 8.43
N VAL A 93 -20.84 -4.83 8.08
CA VAL A 93 -19.54 -5.53 7.90
C VAL A 93 -18.85 -5.04 6.64
N THR A 94 -19.59 -4.92 5.54
CA THR A 94 -19.09 -4.35 4.29
C THR A 94 -18.62 -2.91 4.49
N ALA A 95 -19.40 -2.09 5.22
CA ALA A 95 -19.02 -0.71 5.53
C ALA A 95 -17.69 -0.62 6.29
N LEU A 96 -17.47 -1.49 7.30
CA LEU A 96 -16.19 -1.55 8.03
C LEU A 96 -15.02 -1.98 7.15
N THR A 97 -15.24 -2.91 6.24
CA THR A 97 -14.20 -3.37 5.31
C THR A 97 -13.80 -2.26 4.34
N ILE A 98 -14.76 -1.50 3.86
CA ILE A 98 -14.53 -0.34 2.98
C ILE A 98 -13.80 0.77 3.73
N ASP A 99 -14.24 1.12 4.94
CA ASP A 99 -13.58 2.14 5.78
C ASP A 99 -12.11 1.77 6.02
N LYS A 100 -11.84 0.51 6.41
CA LYS A 100 -10.49 -0.01 6.60
C LYS A 100 -9.67 0.09 5.31
N GLY A 101 -10.23 -0.29 4.17
CA GLY A 101 -9.57 -0.25 2.87
C GLY A 101 -9.24 1.16 2.41
N GLN A 102 -10.14 2.12 2.61
CA GLN A 102 -9.91 3.54 2.32
C GLN A 102 -8.79 4.12 3.19
N LYS A 103 -8.79 3.82 4.49
CA LYS A 103 -7.74 4.27 5.41
C LYS A 103 -6.38 3.66 5.07
N ASN A 104 -6.34 2.36 4.73
CA ASN A 104 -5.12 1.71 4.26
C ASN A 104 -4.61 2.33 2.95
N THR A 105 -5.50 2.67 2.02
CA THR A 105 -5.14 3.38 0.79
C THR A 105 -4.52 4.74 1.11
N ARG A 106 -5.08 5.46 2.10
CA ARG A 106 -4.56 6.75 2.53
C ARG A 106 -3.17 6.65 3.16
N LEU A 107 -2.89 5.60 3.94
CA LEU A 107 -1.56 5.33 4.51
C LEU A 107 -0.50 5.01 3.44
N LEU A 108 -0.91 4.55 2.26
CA LEU A 108 0.00 4.26 1.15
C LEU A 108 0.36 5.51 0.32
N VAL A 109 -0.32 6.64 0.54
CA VAL A 109 0.02 7.91 -0.11
C VAL A 109 1.29 8.47 0.52
N GLN A 110 2.30 8.71 -0.30
CA GLN A 110 3.62 9.16 0.15
C GLN A 110 4.05 10.41 -0.61
N PRO A 111 4.55 11.46 0.07
CA PRO A 111 5.11 12.62 -0.60
C PRO A 111 6.35 12.26 -1.44
N GLN A 112 6.58 13.00 -2.51
CA GLN A 112 7.76 12.83 -3.35
C GLN A 112 9.03 13.16 -2.56
N TYR A 113 10.10 12.39 -2.78
CA TYR A 113 11.41 12.54 -2.12
C TYR A 113 11.40 12.39 -0.59
N THR A 114 10.38 11.73 -0.03
CA THR A 114 10.27 11.51 1.41
C THR A 114 10.22 10.00 1.71
N PRO A 115 11.36 9.28 1.59
CA PRO A 115 11.40 7.86 1.88
C PRO A 115 11.19 7.61 3.38
N MET A 116 10.37 6.61 3.70
CA MET A 116 10.10 6.21 5.08
C MET A 116 10.96 5.00 5.46
N PRO A 117 11.66 4.99 6.61
CA PRO A 117 12.38 3.84 7.12
C PRO A 117 11.46 2.62 7.31
N VAL A 118 11.99 1.40 7.11
CA VAL A 118 11.21 0.16 7.11
C VAL A 118 10.48 -0.09 8.43
N GLU A 119 11.09 0.22 9.55
CA GLU A 119 10.51 0.10 10.89
C GLU A 119 9.27 0.98 11.07
N LYS A 120 9.29 2.19 10.54
CA LYS A 120 8.13 3.11 10.53
C LYS A 120 7.03 2.60 9.61
N GLN A 121 7.40 2.11 8.42
CA GLN A 121 6.43 1.50 7.50
C GLN A 121 5.70 0.32 8.16
N ILE A 122 6.43 -0.57 8.86
CA ILE A 122 5.83 -1.71 9.55
C ILE A 122 4.86 -1.22 10.63
N ALA A 123 5.26 -0.25 11.46
CA ALA A 123 4.45 0.25 12.56
C ALA A 123 3.11 0.83 12.06
N ILE A 124 3.15 1.69 11.03
CA ILE A 124 1.93 2.32 10.54
C ILE A 124 1.05 1.35 9.74
N LEU A 125 1.63 0.46 8.95
CA LEU A 125 0.88 -0.57 8.22
C LEU A 125 0.25 -1.59 9.18
N TYR A 126 0.88 -1.88 10.30
CA TYR A 126 0.30 -2.70 11.36
C TYR A 126 -0.99 -2.06 11.91
N CYS A 127 -0.99 -0.76 12.17
CA CYS A 127 -2.19 -0.03 12.60
C CYS A 127 -3.32 -0.16 11.57
N GLY A 128 -3.04 0.00 10.30
CA GLY A 128 -4.02 -0.12 9.23
C GLY A 128 -4.58 -1.53 9.10
N THR A 129 -3.72 -2.54 9.02
CA THR A 129 -4.12 -3.94 8.81
C THR A 129 -4.86 -4.54 9.98
N HIS A 130 -4.61 -4.08 11.21
CA HIS A 130 -5.31 -4.54 12.42
C HIS A 130 -6.54 -3.68 12.79
N GLY A 131 -6.95 -2.74 11.91
CA GLY A 131 -8.14 -1.93 12.12
C GLY A 131 -8.05 -0.96 13.31
N LEU A 132 -6.84 -0.59 13.73
CA LEU A 132 -6.63 0.33 14.85
C LEU A 132 -7.01 1.78 14.50
N LEU A 133 -7.26 2.04 13.22
CA LEU A 133 -7.69 3.36 12.72
C LEU A 133 -9.21 3.54 12.69
N LYS A 134 -10.01 2.61 13.22
CA LYS A 134 -11.48 2.63 13.15
C LYS A 134 -12.09 3.97 13.61
N ASP A 135 -11.55 4.56 14.68
CA ASP A 135 -12.04 5.78 15.27
C ASP A 135 -11.37 7.05 14.71
N VAL A 136 -10.46 6.91 13.74
CA VAL A 136 -9.78 8.02 13.07
C VAL A 136 -10.55 8.40 11.82
N PRO A 137 -11.03 9.65 11.67
CA PRO A 137 -11.66 10.11 10.42
C PRO A 137 -10.70 10.00 9.23
N LEU A 138 -11.23 9.70 8.03
CA LEU A 138 -10.43 9.48 6.82
C LEU A 138 -9.53 10.69 6.45
N ASP A 139 -10.03 11.89 6.63
CA ASP A 139 -9.30 13.15 6.40
C ASP A 139 -8.19 13.40 7.43
N LYS A 140 -8.23 12.72 8.59
CA LYS A 140 -7.26 12.82 9.68
C LYS A 140 -6.22 11.71 9.70
N VAL A 141 -6.29 10.73 8.79
CA VAL A 141 -5.36 9.60 8.75
C VAL A 141 -3.91 10.05 8.57
N SER A 142 -3.63 11.03 7.71
CA SER A 142 -2.27 11.53 7.50
C SER A 142 -1.72 12.31 8.70
N GLU A 143 -2.57 13.05 9.41
CA GLU A 143 -2.21 13.75 10.66
C GLU A 143 -1.91 12.73 11.78
N PHE A 144 -2.74 11.70 11.89
CA PHE A 144 -2.52 10.59 12.82
C PHE A 144 -1.20 9.88 12.53
N GLU A 145 -0.93 9.53 11.26
CA GLU A 145 0.31 8.88 10.86
C GLU A 145 1.54 9.66 11.32
N HIS A 146 1.56 10.95 11.04
CA HIS A 146 2.68 11.82 11.42
C HIS A 146 2.88 11.87 12.94
N SER A 147 1.81 12.16 13.69
CA SER A 147 1.85 12.26 15.15
C SER A 147 2.22 10.92 15.81
N PHE A 148 1.71 9.80 15.28
CA PHE A 148 2.01 8.46 15.78
C PHE A 148 3.48 8.09 15.57
N LEU A 149 4.02 8.37 14.39
CA LEU A 149 5.42 8.08 14.08
C LEU A 149 6.39 8.96 14.88
N GLU A 150 6.05 10.23 15.10
CA GLU A 150 6.83 11.10 16.00
C GLU A 150 6.78 10.62 17.45
N PHE A 151 5.62 10.19 17.93
CA PHE A 151 5.45 9.61 19.26
C PHE A 151 6.32 8.36 19.43
N LEU A 152 6.34 7.44 18.45
CA LEU A 152 7.18 6.25 18.50
C LEU A 152 8.68 6.60 18.51
N GLU A 153 9.10 7.58 17.73
CA GLU A 153 10.51 8.02 17.73
C GLU A 153 10.94 8.62 19.06
N ARG A 154 10.08 9.43 19.68
CA ARG A 154 10.41 10.11 20.92
C ARG A 154 10.41 9.17 22.12
N ASP A 155 9.37 8.32 22.24
CA ASP A 155 9.10 7.59 23.48
C ASP A 155 9.39 6.09 23.39
N TYR A 156 9.37 5.49 22.19
CA TYR A 156 9.44 4.04 21.98
C TYR A 156 10.47 3.60 20.93
N GLN A 157 11.44 4.44 20.63
CA GLN A 157 12.44 4.13 19.60
C GLN A 157 13.18 2.82 19.88
N MET A 158 13.63 2.61 21.11
CA MET A 158 14.40 1.41 21.49
C MET A 158 13.53 0.17 21.60
N GLU A 159 12.33 0.31 22.15
CA GLU A 159 11.45 -0.80 22.49
C GLU A 159 10.64 -1.29 21.28
N VAL A 160 10.34 -0.41 20.33
CA VAL A 160 9.50 -0.72 19.17
C VAL A 160 10.28 -0.61 17.86
N LEU A 161 10.74 0.59 17.50
CA LEU A 161 11.32 0.81 16.17
C LEU A 161 12.61 0.01 15.94
N ASN A 162 13.53 -0.02 16.91
CA ASN A 162 14.76 -0.81 16.78
C ASN A 162 14.50 -2.33 16.72
N VAL A 163 13.48 -2.81 17.44
CA VAL A 163 13.07 -4.22 17.38
C VAL A 163 12.49 -4.55 16.00
N LEU A 164 11.63 -3.69 15.46
CA LEU A 164 11.05 -3.87 14.11
C LEU A 164 12.11 -3.82 13.01
N LYS A 165 13.17 -3.05 13.19
CA LYS A 165 14.27 -2.94 12.23
C LYS A 165 15.10 -4.22 12.11
N THR A 166 15.24 -4.94 13.19
CA THR A 166 16.04 -6.19 13.25
C THR A 166 15.25 -7.43 12.81
N GLY A 167 13.93 -7.37 12.74
CA GLY A 167 13.01 -8.43 12.26
C GLY A 167 12.67 -9.44 13.30
#